data_808e913ce7fd90dad28ffbf7a9d53d8d
#
_entry.id   808e913ce7fd90dad28ffbf7a9d53d8d
#
_cell.length_a   1.000
_cell.length_b   1.000
_cell.length_c   1.000
_cell.angle_alpha   90.00
_cell.angle_beta   90.00
_cell.angle_gamma   90.00
#
_symmetry.space_group_name_H-M   'P 1'
#
loop_
_entity.id
_entity.type
_entity.pdbx_description
1 polymer ?
#
loop_
_entity_poly.entity_id
_entity_poly.type
_entity_poly.pdbx_seq_one_letter_code
_entity_poly.pdbx_strand_id
1 'polypeptide(L)' 'MREAHAPQQFTPLELEHRPAVNTAAAAHYLSRRPQTLRGWACLENGPLRPIRINGRLAWQVSELRRMLGVA' A
#
# COMPACT_ATOMS: atom_id res chain seq x y z
N MET A 1 14.55 -22.41 6.70
CA MET A 1 14.40 -21.90 6.96
C MET A 1 14.10 -21.00 6.94
N ARG A 2 13.64 -20.93 6.69
CA ARG A 2 13.45 -20.10 6.73
C ARG A 2 13.09 -19.23 7.08
N GLU A 3 12.64 -19.06 6.89
CA GLU A 3 12.34 -18.07 7.27
C GLU A 3 12.28 -17.56 8.23
N ALA A 4 12.60 -17.42 8.12
CA ALA A 4 12.98 -17.16 9.45
C ALA A 4 12.29 -16.02 10.12
N HIS A 5 11.76 -15.11 9.46
CA HIS A 5 10.99 -14.01 10.03
C HIS A 5 9.50 -14.32 9.96
N ALA A 6 8.76 -13.79 10.89
CA ALA A 6 7.31 -13.94 10.84
C ALA A 6 6.76 -13.19 9.64
N PRO A 7 5.78 -13.76 8.96
CA PRO A 7 5.14 -13.04 7.87
C PRO A 7 4.49 -11.77 8.41
N GLN A 8 4.52 -10.72 7.60
CA GLN A 8 3.82 -9.50 7.93
C GLN A 8 2.33 -9.75 7.94
N GLN A 9 1.66 -9.20 8.93
CA GLN A 9 0.22 -9.29 9.01
C GLN A 9 -0.37 -7.93 8.74
N PHE A 10 -1.33 -7.90 7.84
CA PHE A 10 -1.99 -6.67 7.46
C PHE A 10 -3.46 -6.76 7.87
N THR A 11 -3.94 -5.68 8.44
CA THR A 11 -5.36 -5.56 8.74
C THR A 11 -6.15 -5.65 7.44
N PRO A 12 -7.26 -6.41 7.41
CA PRO A 12 -8.12 -6.38 6.21
C PRO A 12 -8.50 -4.96 5.86
N LEU A 13 -8.54 -4.68 4.57
CA LEU A 13 -8.73 -3.30 4.11
C LEU A 13 -10.03 -2.70 4.63
N GLU A 14 -11.10 -3.48 4.72
CA GLU A 14 -12.37 -2.98 5.21
C GLU A 14 -12.32 -2.62 6.70
N LEU A 15 -11.32 -3.11 7.42
CA LEU A 15 -11.15 -2.81 8.85
C LEU A 15 -10.00 -1.84 9.10
N GLU A 16 -9.36 -1.36 8.05
CA GLU A 16 -8.22 -0.47 8.21
C GLU A 16 -8.69 0.91 8.61
N HIS A 17 -8.22 1.38 9.76
CA HIS A 17 -8.65 2.66 10.31
C HIS A 17 -7.68 3.79 10.00
N ARG A 18 -6.46 3.50 9.61
CA ARG A 18 -5.48 4.53 9.32
C ARG A 18 -5.84 5.20 8.00
N PRO A 19 -5.64 6.52 7.89
CA PRO A 19 -5.94 7.20 6.63
C PRO A 19 -4.98 6.82 5.50
N ALA A 20 -3.77 6.38 5.85
CA ALA A 20 -2.78 5.99 4.85
C ALA A 20 -1.95 4.85 5.40
N VAL A 21 -1.36 4.08 4.50
CA VAL A 21 -0.53 2.92 4.87
C VAL A 21 0.78 3.01 4.10
N ASN A 22 1.77 2.24 4.55
CA ASN A 22 3.06 2.20 3.88
C ASN A 22 2.98 1.40 2.58
N THR A 23 4.08 1.42 1.84
CA THR A 23 4.12 0.76 0.53
C THR A 23 3.91 -0.74 0.64
N ALA A 24 4.45 -1.38 1.66
CA ALA A 24 4.29 -2.82 1.81
C ALA A 24 2.83 -3.20 2.00
N ALA A 25 2.11 -2.46 2.84
CA ALA A 25 0.69 -2.73 3.07
C ALA A 25 -0.13 -2.44 1.82
N ALA A 26 0.14 -1.32 1.15
CA ALA A 26 -0.59 -0.98 -0.07
C ALA A 26 -0.37 -2.05 -1.14
N ALA A 27 0.85 -2.52 -1.29
CA ALA A 27 1.15 -3.56 -2.27
C ALA A 27 0.42 -4.85 -1.92
N HIS A 28 0.35 -5.19 -0.64
CA HIS A 28 -0.39 -6.36 -0.20
C HIS A 28 -1.86 -6.25 -0.61
N TYR A 29 -2.49 -5.11 -0.33
CA TYR A 29 -3.91 -4.93 -0.66
C TYR A 29 -4.16 -5.01 -2.15
N LEU A 30 -3.23 -4.51 -2.96
CA LEU A 30 -3.39 -4.50 -4.41
C LEU A 30 -2.89 -5.78 -5.07
N SER A 31 -2.31 -6.71 -4.30
CA SER A 31 -1.69 -7.92 -4.82
C SER A 31 -0.60 -7.59 -5.85
N ARG A 32 0.17 -6.56 -5.54
CA ARG A 32 1.30 -6.13 -6.37
C ARG A 32 2.57 -6.17 -5.54
N ARG A 33 3.71 -6.07 -6.23
CA ARG A 33 4.98 -6.00 -5.55
C ARG A 33 5.21 -4.57 -5.04
N PRO A 34 5.83 -4.42 -3.86
CA PRO A 34 6.14 -3.07 -3.38
C PRO A 34 6.94 -2.25 -4.39
N GLN A 35 7.81 -2.91 -5.15
CA GLN A 35 8.62 -2.22 -6.15
C GLN A 35 7.76 -1.62 -7.26
N THR A 36 6.65 -2.28 -7.61
CA THR A 36 5.72 -1.74 -8.59
C THR A 36 5.16 -0.41 -8.12
N LEU A 37 4.77 -0.34 -6.85
CA LEU A 37 4.24 0.90 -6.29
C LEU A 37 5.31 1.99 -6.21
N ARG A 38 6.53 1.61 -5.88
CA ARG A 38 7.63 2.58 -5.88
C ARG A 38 7.86 3.13 -7.28
N GLY A 39 7.71 2.29 -8.30
CA GLY A 39 7.78 2.74 -9.67
C GLY A 39 6.70 3.75 -10.00
N TRP A 40 5.48 3.50 -9.54
CA TRP A 40 4.40 4.46 -9.75
C TRP A 40 4.72 5.80 -9.11
N ALA A 41 5.31 5.78 -7.91
CA ALA A 41 5.67 7.00 -7.22
C ALA A 41 6.79 7.75 -7.94
N CYS A 42 7.81 7.01 -8.38
CA CYS A 42 8.97 7.61 -9.01
C CYS A 42 8.63 8.22 -10.37
N LEU A 43 7.85 7.49 -11.17
CA LEU A 43 7.51 7.91 -12.53
C LEU A 43 6.25 8.75 -12.58
N GLU A 44 5.58 8.91 -11.44
CA GLU A 44 4.32 9.64 -11.33
C GLU A 44 3.27 9.12 -12.32
N ASN A 45 3.22 7.81 -12.42
CA ASN A 45 2.24 7.13 -13.27
C ASN A 45 1.52 6.09 -12.43
N GLY A 46 0.72 5.25 -13.09
CA GLY A 46 -0.04 4.24 -12.39
C GLY A 46 -1.38 4.76 -11.91
N PRO A 47 -2.21 3.86 -11.37
CA PRO A 47 -3.58 4.22 -11.00
C PRO A 47 -3.70 4.99 -9.71
N LEU A 48 -2.66 5.01 -8.89
CA LEU A 48 -2.67 5.69 -7.59
C LEU A 48 -1.46 6.57 -7.46
N ARG A 49 -1.63 7.66 -6.72
CA ARG A 49 -0.53 8.57 -6.40
C ARG A 49 -0.31 8.56 -4.90
N PRO A 50 0.91 8.36 -4.44
CA PRO A 50 1.19 8.42 -3.02
C PRO A 50 1.33 9.85 -2.53
N ILE A 51 1.27 10.00 -1.21
CA ILE A 51 1.69 11.23 -0.57
C ILE A 51 3.02 10.95 0.13
N ARG A 52 3.77 11.99 0.42
CA ARG A 52 5.03 11.85 1.14
C ARG A 52 4.89 12.46 2.51
N ILE A 53 5.23 11.65 3.51
CA ILE A 53 5.20 12.09 4.90
C ILE A 53 6.59 11.85 5.46
N ASN A 54 7.29 12.94 5.80
CA ASN A 54 8.66 12.86 6.33
C ASN A 54 9.57 12.02 5.42
N GLY A 55 9.45 12.23 4.11
CA GLY A 55 10.27 11.52 3.14
C GLY A 55 9.88 10.10 2.85
N ARG A 56 8.81 9.60 3.47
CA ARG A 56 8.32 8.25 3.24
C ARG A 56 7.05 8.28 2.43
N LEU A 57 6.90 7.28 1.58
CA LEU A 57 5.70 7.14 0.78
C LEU A 57 4.56 6.63 1.66
N ALA A 58 3.39 7.24 1.49
CA ALA A 58 2.17 6.79 2.15
C ALA A 58 1.07 6.72 1.11
N TRP A 59 0.23 5.69 1.20
CA TRP A 59 -0.81 5.43 0.21
C TRP A 59 -2.15 5.56 0.88
N GLN A 60 -3.02 6.41 0.35
CA GLN A 60 -4.30 6.72 0.99
C GLN A 60 -5.23 5.52 0.94
N VAL A 61 -5.75 5.15 2.11
CA VAL A 61 -6.64 3.99 2.21
C VAL A 61 -7.92 4.22 1.43
N SER A 62 -8.43 5.45 1.42
CA SER A 62 -9.64 5.75 0.66
C SER A 62 -9.46 5.48 -0.83
N GLU A 63 -8.28 5.77 -1.37
CA GLU A 63 -7.99 5.49 -2.77
C GLU A 63 -7.86 4.00 -3.03
N LEU A 64 -7.25 3.28 -2.09
CA LEU A 64 -7.16 1.83 -2.21
C LEU A 64 -8.54 1.19 -2.22
N ARG A 65 -9.41 1.64 -1.32
CA ARG A 65 -10.77 1.12 -1.26
C ARG A 65 -11.53 1.40 -2.55
N ARG A 66 -11.40 2.61 -3.05
CA ARG A 66 -12.09 2.98 -4.28
C ARG A 66 -11.62 2.12 -5.44
N MET A 67 -10.32 1.92 -5.54
CA MET A 67 -9.76 1.14 -6.63
C MET A 67 -10.20 -0.31 -6.58
N LEU A 68 -10.32 -0.86 -5.36
CA LEU A 68 -10.68 -2.27 -5.16
C LEU A 68 -12.18 -2.48 -5.02
N GLY A 69 -12.96 -1.43 -5.02
CA GLY A 69 -14.41 -1.54 -4.88
C GLY A 69 -14.86 -1.90 -3.48
N VAL A 70 -14.06 -1.61 -2.47
CA VAL A 70 -14.40 -1.87 -1.07
C VAL A 70 -15.06 -0.63 -0.48
N ALA A 71 -16.20 -0.84 0.14
CA ALA A 71 -16.95 0.26 0.72
C ALA A 71 -16.31 0.79 2.00
#